data_22cf5f4c1b8618c5916a527ff6046092
#
_entry.id   22cf5f4c1b8618c5916a527ff6046092
#
_cell.length_a   1.000
_cell.length_b   1.000
_cell.length_c   1.000
_cell.angle_alpha   90.00
_cell.angle_beta   90.00
_cell.angle_gamma   90.00
#
_symmetry.space_group_name_H-M   'P 1'
#
loop_
_entity.id
_entity.type
_entity.pdbx_description
1 polymer ?
#
loop_
_entity_poly.entity_id
_entity_poly.type
_entity_poly.pdbx_seq_one_letter_code
_entity_poly.pdbx_strand_id
1 'polypeptide(L)'
;MKITQADSNMVAAANQTDNIKWYRPCLPAFRTAGFAFGDEGYHRLPKSSFTMLKKTNPAILMLANNTSGGQLYVRTNSSVLQIKVVLRDTAVLCHMTATGQCGFDCYIKKDGAYQFVNAVKYDKELKSYQFTMFENLQKTQRDILLNFPLYGGVEQLLIGLDDDAAFKTPPSFAQEGRVVVYGTSITQGGCASRPGMSYTNLLSRALDIEF
;
A
#
# COMPACT_ATOMS: atom_id res chain seq x y z
N MET A 1 -26.81 3.02 -21.82
CA MET A 1 -25.96 3.28 -23.01
C MET A 1 -24.58 2.74 -22.69
N LYS A 2 -24.00 1.86 -23.52
CA LYS A 2 -22.65 1.33 -23.30
C LYS A 2 -21.64 2.44 -23.71
N ILE A 3 -20.51 2.55 -22.97
CA ILE A 3 -19.52 3.62 -23.17
C ILE A 3 -18.96 3.62 -24.60
N THR A 4 -18.84 2.46 -25.22
CA THR A 4 -18.42 2.28 -26.63
C THR A 4 -19.44 2.82 -27.65
N GLN A 5 -20.66 3.16 -27.21
CA GLN A 5 -21.68 3.83 -28.05
C GLN A 5 -21.60 5.35 -27.92
N ALA A 6 -20.94 5.85 -26.86
CA ALA A 6 -20.72 7.27 -26.62
C ALA A 6 -19.43 7.77 -27.28
N ASP A 7 -18.39 6.92 -27.31
CA ASP A 7 -17.11 7.20 -27.95
C ASP A 7 -16.52 5.90 -28.55
N SER A 8 -16.37 5.86 -29.86
CA SER A 8 -15.85 4.72 -30.61
C SER A 8 -14.36 4.44 -30.35
N ASN A 9 -13.63 5.40 -29.76
CA ASN A 9 -12.22 5.24 -29.38
C ASN A 9 -12.06 4.67 -27.96
N MET A 10 -13.14 4.59 -27.19
CA MET A 10 -13.12 3.90 -25.91
C MET A 10 -13.28 2.40 -26.12
N VAL A 11 -12.20 1.68 -26.01
CA VAL A 11 -12.21 0.22 -25.94
C VAL A 11 -12.59 -0.16 -24.50
N ALA A 12 -13.71 -0.88 -24.32
CA ALA A 12 -14.00 -1.51 -23.06
C ALA A 12 -12.86 -2.51 -22.77
N ALA A 13 -12.13 -2.31 -21.68
CA ALA A 13 -11.13 -3.27 -21.24
C ALA A 13 -11.81 -4.64 -21.13
N ALA A 14 -11.33 -5.62 -21.84
CA ALA A 14 -11.78 -6.99 -21.67
C ALA A 14 -11.48 -7.37 -20.21
N ASN A 15 -12.48 -7.87 -19.49
CA ASN A 15 -12.30 -8.40 -18.14
C ASN A 15 -11.37 -9.62 -18.22
N GLN A 16 -10.06 -9.40 -18.16
CA GLN A 16 -9.06 -10.47 -17.97
C GLN A 16 -9.03 -10.89 -16.50
N THR A 17 -10.16 -11.34 -15.96
CA THR A 17 -10.23 -11.80 -14.57
C THR A 17 -9.85 -13.27 -14.41
N ASP A 18 -9.66 -14.02 -15.49
CA ASP A 18 -9.58 -15.49 -15.44
C ASP A 18 -8.19 -16.04 -15.08
N ASN A 19 -7.13 -15.22 -15.09
CA ASN A 19 -5.75 -15.65 -14.86
C ASN A 19 -5.03 -14.88 -13.74
N ILE A 20 -5.73 -14.51 -12.67
CA ILE A 20 -5.13 -13.80 -11.52
C ILE A 20 -4.92 -14.75 -10.35
N LYS A 21 -3.68 -14.88 -9.92
CA LYS A 21 -3.31 -15.61 -8.70
C LYS A 21 -3.09 -14.64 -7.55
N TRP A 22 -3.67 -14.96 -6.40
CA TRP A 22 -3.66 -14.12 -5.20
C TRP A 22 -2.62 -14.58 -4.19
N TYR A 23 -1.81 -13.64 -3.70
CA TYR A 23 -0.70 -13.91 -2.79
C TYR A 23 -0.84 -13.09 -1.51
N ARG A 24 -0.51 -13.69 -0.36
CA ARG A 24 -0.28 -12.95 0.88
C ARG A 24 1.14 -12.39 0.85
N PRO A 25 1.37 -11.12 1.22
CA PRO A 25 2.70 -10.50 1.19
C PRO A 25 3.58 -10.91 2.39
N CYS A 26 3.56 -12.20 2.74
CA CYS A 26 4.42 -12.83 3.75
C CYS A 26 5.49 -13.75 3.13
N LEU A 27 5.49 -13.88 1.80
CA LEU A 27 6.48 -14.71 1.09
C LEU A 27 7.78 -13.93 0.88
N PRO A 28 8.94 -14.63 0.70
CA PRO A 28 10.23 -13.99 0.42
C PRO A 28 10.24 -13.10 -0.83
N ALA A 29 9.26 -13.29 -1.73
CA ALA A 29 9.05 -12.45 -2.91
C ALA A 29 8.54 -11.04 -2.59
N PHE A 30 8.13 -10.80 -1.35
CA PHE A 30 7.62 -9.52 -0.88
C PHE A 30 8.50 -9.01 0.26
N ARG A 31 8.73 -7.71 0.31
CA ARG A 31 9.38 -7.05 1.43
C ARG A 31 8.48 -5.97 1.99
N THR A 32 8.10 -6.09 3.25
CA THR A 32 7.40 -5.03 3.98
C THR A 32 8.40 -4.16 4.73
N ALA A 33 8.10 -2.88 4.88
CA ALA A 33 8.87 -1.90 5.64
C ALA A 33 7.94 -0.94 6.40
N GLY A 34 8.47 -0.20 7.37
CA GLY A 34 7.72 0.80 8.15
C GLY A 34 6.82 0.21 9.23
N PHE A 35 6.90 -1.10 9.52
CA PHE A 35 6.16 -1.76 10.59
C PHE A 35 7.08 -2.21 11.72
N ALA A 36 6.48 -2.49 12.88
CA ALA A 36 7.19 -3.10 13.98
C ALA A 36 7.73 -4.49 13.60
N PHE A 37 8.80 -4.89 14.26
CA PHE A 37 9.43 -6.18 14.01
C PHE A 37 8.49 -7.34 14.33
N GLY A 38 8.55 -8.37 13.49
CA GLY A 38 7.75 -9.58 13.63
C GLY A 38 6.52 -9.56 12.72
N ASP A 39 6.18 -10.67 12.25
CA ASP A 39 5.43 -11.02 11.05
C ASP A 39 3.93 -11.10 11.22
N GLU A 40 3.39 -10.63 12.33
CA GLU A 40 1.99 -10.83 12.64
C GLU A 40 1.15 -9.56 12.49
N GLY A 41 1.03 -9.07 11.27
CA GLY A 41 0.13 -7.98 10.93
C GLY A 41 0.83 -6.64 10.74
N TYR A 42 0.05 -5.67 10.30
CA TYR A 42 0.53 -4.34 9.92
C TYR A 42 0.39 -3.37 11.09
N HIS A 43 1.34 -3.44 12.06
CA HIS A 43 1.33 -2.62 13.26
C HIS A 43 2.58 -1.75 13.34
N ARG A 44 2.43 -0.51 13.79
CA ARG A 44 3.56 0.41 14.01
C ARG A 44 4.31 0.16 15.32
N LEU A 45 3.67 -0.47 16.28
CA LEU A 45 4.28 -0.87 17.56
C LEU A 45 4.26 -2.39 17.71
N PRO A 46 5.24 -2.98 18.41
CA PRO A 46 5.29 -4.41 18.60
C PRO A 46 4.11 -4.90 19.47
N LYS A 47 3.54 -6.04 19.12
CA LYS A 47 2.41 -6.65 19.85
C LYS A 47 2.68 -6.88 21.33
N SER A 48 3.94 -7.06 21.71
CA SER A 48 4.34 -7.18 23.12
C SER A 48 3.94 -5.96 23.96
N SER A 49 3.81 -4.78 23.35
CA SER A 49 3.37 -3.57 24.02
C SER A 49 1.84 -3.44 24.18
N PHE A 50 1.06 -4.24 23.45
CA PHE A 50 -0.40 -4.04 23.32
C PHE A 50 -1.14 -4.24 24.64
N THR A 51 -0.77 -5.24 25.44
CA THR A 51 -1.40 -5.48 26.74
C THR A 51 -1.19 -4.31 27.70
N MET A 52 0.00 -3.75 27.72
CA MET A 52 0.34 -2.58 28.52
C MET A 52 -0.42 -1.35 28.02
N LEU A 53 -0.38 -1.07 26.71
CA LEU A 53 -1.06 0.07 26.10
C LEU A 53 -2.57 0.02 26.28
N LYS A 54 -3.18 -1.15 26.19
CA LYS A 54 -4.63 -1.32 26.45
C LYS A 54 -5.03 -0.85 27.85
N LYS A 55 -4.15 -1.02 28.84
CA LYS A 55 -4.41 -0.62 30.22
C LYS A 55 -4.07 0.85 30.50
N THR A 56 -3.00 1.36 29.90
CA THR A 56 -2.44 2.67 30.22
C THR A 56 -2.89 3.77 29.25
N ASN A 57 -2.97 3.47 27.96
CA ASN A 57 -3.36 4.43 26.93
C ASN A 57 -3.98 3.75 25.71
N PRO A 58 -5.29 3.43 25.75
CA PRO A 58 -6.00 2.77 24.64
C PRO A 58 -5.95 3.57 23.33
N ALA A 59 -5.84 4.91 23.38
CA ALA A 59 -5.74 5.75 22.19
C ALA A 59 -4.42 5.50 21.43
N ILE A 60 -3.30 5.32 22.13
CA ILE A 60 -2.03 4.95 21.49
C ILE A 60 -2.14 3.55 20.85
N LEU A 61 -2.81 2.62 21.50
CA LEU A 61 -3.03 1.29 20.93
C LEU A 61 -3.86 1.37 19.63
N MET A 62 -4.91 2.18 19.62
CA MET A 62 -5.71 2.43 18.42
C MET A 62 -4.83 2.99 17.29
N LEU A 63 -4.03 4.02 17.56
CA LEU A 63 -3.14 4.64 16.60
C LEU A 63 -2.02 3.69 16.13
N ALA A 64 -1.54 2.78 16.98
CA ALA A 64 -0.54 1.78 16.62
C ALA A 64 -1.03 0.82 15.52
N ASN A 65 -2.34 0.67 15.39
CA ASN A 65 -2.98 -0.15 14.35
C ASN A 65 -3.18 0.59 13.02
N ASN A 66 -2.98 1.91 12.97
CA ASN A 66 -2.94 2.62 11.71
C ASN A 66 -1.63 2.28 10.97
N THR A 67 -1.68 2.27 9.63
CA THR A 67 -0.59 1.73 8.81
C THR A 67 0.31 2.79 8.17
N SER A 68 0.29 4.02 8.69
CA SER A 68 1.15 5.12 8.22
C SER A 68 2.63 4.72 8.22
N GLY A 69 3.34 5.04 7.16
CA GLY A 69 4.74 4.67 6.95
C GLY A 69 4.92 3.25 6.39
N GLY A 70 3.86 2.42 6.43
CA GLY A 70 3.91 1.07 5.87
C GLY A 70 4.13 1.06 4.37
N GLN A 71 5.01 0.17 3.92
CA GLN A 71 5.39 -0.01 2.53
C GLN A 71 5.48 -1.49 2.18
N LEU A 72 5.09 -1.85 0.96
CA LEU A 72 5.25 -3.19 0.39
C LEU A 72 6.02 -3.09 -0.92
N TYR A 73 7.11 -3.82 -1.01
CA TYR A 73 7.96 -3.93 -2.19
C TYR A 73 7.75 -5.27 -2.88
N VAL A 74 7.56 -5.23 -4.19
CA VAL A 74 7.36 -6.42 -5.04
C VAL A 74 8.23 -6.29 -6.28
N ARG A 75 8.98 -7.34 -6.61
CA ARG A 75 9.71 -7.43 -7.88
C ARG A 75 9.14 -8.55 -8.73
N THR A 76 8.46 -8.20 -9.84
CA THR A 76 7.76 -9.16 -10.70
C THR A 76 7.72 -8.68 -12.15
N ASN A 77 7.46 -9.63 -13.07
CA ASN A 77 7.20 -9.33 -14.47
C ASN A 77 5.70 -9.31 -14.82
N SER A 78 4.81 -9.36 -13.82
CA SER A 78 3.36 -9.36 -14.05
C SER A 78 2.91 -8.17 -14.90
N SER A 79 1.99 -8.42 -15.83
CA SER A 79 1.35 -7.39 -16.66
C SER A 79 0.22 -6.68 -15.93
N VAL A 80 -0.22 -7.23 -14.80
CA VAL A 80 -1.31 -6.73 -13.97
C VAL A 80 -0.91 -6.70 -12.50
N LEU A 81 -1.40 -5.72 -11.77
CA LEU A 81 -1.35 -5.66 -10.32
C LEU A 81 -2.71 -5.28 -9.77
N GLN A 82 -3.28 -6.18 -9.00
CA GLN A 82 -4.50 -5.93 -8.24
C GLN A 82 -4.24 -6.07 -6.74
N ILE A 83 -5.06 -5.42 -5.93
CA ILE A 83 -5.05 -5.60 -4.48
C ILE A 83 -6.46 -5.93 -3.98
N LYS A 84 -6.55 -6.81 -2.98
CA LYS A 84 -7.73 -6.98 -2.13
C LYS A 84 -7.37 -6.58 -0.73
N VAL A 85 -8.17 -5.71 -0.14
CA VAL A 85 -7.90 -5.11 1.16
C VAL A 85 -9.11 -5.29 2.07
N VAL A 86 -8.84 -5.67 3.32
CA VAL A 86 -9.78 -5.56 4.44
C VAL A 86 -9.20 -4.56 5.42
N LEU A 87 -9.96 -3.50 5.69
CA LEU A 87 -9.58 -2.42 6.60
C LEU A 87 -10.11 -2.69 8.02
N ARG A 88 -9.43 -2.16 9.03
CA ARG A 88 -9.96 -2.11 10.40
C ARG A 88 -11.09 -1.12 10.52
N ASP A 89 -10.90 0.08 9.95
CA ASP A 89 -11.82 1.20 10.05
C ASP A 89 -12.04 1.87 8.69
N THR A 90 -13.17 2.51 8.52
CA THR A 90 -13.51 3.32 7.34
C THR A 90 -12.95 4.74 7.46
N ALA A 91 -12.96 5.50 6.36
CA ALA A 91 -12.52 6.89 6.35
C ALA A 91 -13.57 7.79 7.03
N VAL A 92 -13.20 8.42 8.15
CA VAL A 92 -14.11 9.25 8.95
C VAL A 92 -13.68 10.72 9.08
N LEU A 93 -12.44 11.05 8.67
CA LEU A 93 -11.92 12.42 8.79
C LEU A 93 -12.38 13.26 7.60
N CYS A 94 -13.30 14.20 7.86
CA CYS A 94 -13.93 15.03 6.82
C CYS A 94 -12.95 16.01 6.10
N HIS A 95 -11.82 16.33 6.74
CA HIS A 95 -10.83 17.27 6.23
C HIS A 95 -9.66 16.59 5.47
N MET A 96 -9.69 15.27 5.34
CA MET A 96 -8.66 14.50 4.66
C MET A 96 -9.28 13.60 3.59
N THR A 97 -8.59 13.45 2.45
CA THR A 97 -9.09 12.57 1.39
C THR A 97 -9.29 11.13 1.88
N ALA A 98 -10.37 10.48 1.46
CA ALA A 98 -10.61 9.06 1.77
C ALA A 98 -9.47 8.15 1.26
N THR A 99 -8.90 8.48 0.09
CA THR A 99 -7.72 7.81 -0.46
C THR A 99 -6.50 7.91 0.47
N GLY A 100 -6.22 9.07 1.06
CA GLY A 100 -5.12 9.23 2.01
C GLY A 100 -5.36 8.47 3.30
N GLN A 101 -6.62 8.43 3.78
CA GLN A 101 -6.97 7.72 5.00
C GLN A 101 -6.89 6.20 4.85
N CYS A 102 -7.51 5.64 3.80
CA CYS A 102 -7.82 4.21 3.68
C CYS A 102 -7.38 3.57 2.36
N GLY A 103 -6.89 4.35 1.39
CA GLY A 103 -6.41 3.85 0.11
C GLY A 103 -4.95 3.44 0.13
N PHE A 104 -4.55 2.71 -0.89
CA PHE A 104 -3.15 2.47 -1.26
C PHE A 104 -2.77 3.33 -2.44
N ASP A 105 -1.49 3.62 -2.60
CA ASP A 105 -0.95 4.11 -3.86
C ASP A 105 0.24 3.27 -4.35
N CYS A 106 0.46 3.29 -5.66
CA CYS A 106 1.40 2.44 -6.37
C CYS A 106 2.44 3.27 -7.11
N TYR A 107 3.68 2.83 -7.04
CA TYR A 107 4.82 3.37 -7.77
C TYR A 107 5.60 2.24 -8.45
N ILE A 108 6.21 2.54 -9.59
CA ILE A 108 7.16 1.66 -10.29
C ILE A 108 8.52 2.37 -10.36
N LYS A 109 9.61 1.67 -10.03
CA LYS A 109 10.97 2.20 -10.16
C LYS A 109 11.38 2.20 -11.64
N LYS A 110 11.72 3.37 -12.17
CA LYS A 110 12.22 3.57 -13.52
C LYS A 110 13.39 4.55 -13.46
N ASP A 111 14.48 4.23 -14.13
CA ASP A 111 15.70 5.07 -14.20
C ASP A 111 16.20 5.50 -12.81
N GLY A 112 16.15 4.59 -11.84
CA GLY A 112 16.61 4.81 -10.46
C GLY A 112 15.58 5.48 -9.53
N ALA A 113 14.47 6.04 -10.03
CA ALA A 113 13.47 6.75 -9.26
C ALA A 113 12.10 6.07 -9.29
N TYR A 114 11.35 6.17 -8.18
CA TYR A 114 9.96 5.69 -8.11
C TYR A 114 9.00 6.70 -8.76
N GLN A 115 8.32 6.28 -9.82
CA GLN A 115 7.30 7.05 -10.52
C GLN A 115 5.92 6.60 -10.10
N PHE A 116 5.04 7.56 -9.84
CA PHE A 116 3.63 7.31 -9.49
C PHE A 116 2.89 6.64 -10.64
N VAL A 117 2.11 5.62 -10.33
CA VAL A 117 1.29 4.86 -11.29
C VAL A 117 -0.19 5.12 -11.05
N ASN A 118 -0.67 4.84 -9.84
CA ASN A 118 -2.10 4.94 -9.52
C ASN A 118 -2.32 5.01 -8.01
N ALA A 119 -3.53 5.40 -7.61
CA ALA A 119 -4.00 5.35 -6.24
C ALA A 119 -5.43 4.83 -6.19
N VAL A 120 -5.75 4.11 -5.13
CA VAL A 120 -7.10 3.58 -4.92
C VAL A 120 -8.13 4.70 -4.88
N LYS A 121 -9.14 4.62 -5.71
CA LYS A 121 -10.37 5.42 -5.59
C LYS A 121 -11.26 4.74 -4.57
N TYR A 122 -11.13 5.15 -3.32
CA TYR A 122 -11.76 4.49 -2.18
C TYR A 122 -13.13 5.09 -1.88
N ASP A 123 -14.12 4.23 -1.78
CA ASP A 123 -15.43 4.58 -1.24
C ASP A 123 -15.37 4.50 0.29
N LYS A 124 -15.55 5.65 0.95
CA LYS A 124 -15.39 5.82 2.40
C LYS A 124 -16.29 4.93 3.27
N GLU A 125 -17.36 4.38 2.73
CA GLU A 125 -18.30 3.51 3.45
C GLU A 125 -17.84 2.05 3.51
N LEU A 126 -16.88 1.64 2.66
CA LEU A 126 -16.48 0.25 2.53
C LEU A 126 -15.35 -0.12 3.50
N LYS A 127 -15.49 -1.24 4.21
CA LYS A 127 -14.40 -1.87 4.97
C LYS A 127 -13.53 -2.81 4.14
N SER A 128 -13.96 -3.16 2.95
CA SER A 128 -13.17 -3.99 2.05
C SER A 128 -13.33 -3.53 0.62
N TYR A 129 -12.26 -3.66 -0.15
CA TYR A 129 -12.28 -3.34 -1.57
C TYR A 129 -11.27 -4.19 -2.35
N GLN A 130 -11.54 -4.29 -3.65
CA GLN A 130 -10.58 -4.77 -4.65
C GLN A 130 -10.32 -3.62 -5.62
N PHE A 131 -9.05 -3.44 -6.02
CA PHE A 131 -8.66 -2.38 -6.93
C PHE A 131 -7.52 -2.81 -7.84
N THR A 132 -7.61 -2.43 -9.12
CA THR A 132 -6.56 -2.65 -10.12
C THR A 132 -5.62 -1.45 -10.14
N MET A 133 -4.36 -1.67 -9.74
CA MET A 133 -3.33 -0.63 -9.77
C MET A 133 -2.86 -0.34 -11.18
N PHE A 134 -2.62 -1.41 -11.95
CA PHE A 134 -2.35 -1.34 -13.39
C PHE A 134 -2.74 -2.67 -14.05
N GLU A 135 -2.93 -2.63 -15.35
CA GLU A 135 -3.21 -3.79 -16.22
C GLU A 135 -2.66 -3.55 -17.63
N ASN A 136 -2.58 -4.63 -18.41
CA ASN A 136 -2.17 -4.59 -19.82
C ASN A 136 -0.75 -4.04 -20.06
N LEU A 137 0.12 -4.08 -19.07
CA LEU A 137 1.53 -3.74 -19.25
C LEU A 137 2.27 -4.89 -19.94
N GLN A 138 3.39 -4.57 -20.59
CA GLN A 138 4.29 -5.60 -21.10
C GLN A 138 4.86 -6.43 -19.94
N LYS A 139 5.03 -7.75 -20.15
CA LYS A 139 5.65 -8.66 -19.16
C LYS A 139 7.15 -8.41 -19.03
N THR A 140 7.53 -7.36 -18.32
CA THR A 140 8.92 -7.00 -18.02
C THR A 140 9.13 -6.89 -16.52
N GLN A 141 10.33 -7.24 -16.04
CA GLN A 141 10.67 -7.16 -14.62
C GLN A 141 10.59 -5.72 -14.11
N ARG A 142 9.85 -5.50 -13.02
CA ARG A 142 9.64 -4.19 -12.38
C ARG A 142 9.83 -4.26 -10.88
N ASP A 143 10.35 -3.20 -10.32
CA ASP A 143 10.31 -2.92 -8.89
C ASP A 143 9.08 -2.05 -8.60
N ILE A 144 8.17 -2.60 -7.83
CA ILE A 144 6.89 -2.00 -7.48
C ILE A 144 6.90 -1.66 -5.99
N LEU A 145 6.40 -0.48 -5.66
CA LEU A 145 6.17 -0.03 -4.29
C LEU A 145 4.69 0.30 -4.10
N LEU A 146 4.08 -0.30 -3.09
CA LEU A 146 2.77 0.09 -2.57
C LEU A 146 2.95 0.75 -1.20
N ASN A 147 2.40 1.96 -1.02
CA ASN A 147 2.31 2.57 0.31
C ASN A 147 0.95 2.26 0.93
N PHE A 148 0.97 1.91 2.20
CA PHE A 148 -0.22 1.59 2.98
C PHE A 148 -0.99 2.84 3.39
N PRO A 149 -2.30 2.69 3.70
CA PRO A 149 -3.15 3.75 4.23
C PRO A 149 -2.53 4.48 5.43
N LEU A 150 -2.81 5.78 5.57
CA LEU A 150 -2.23 6.58 6.66
C LEU A 150 -3.03 6.45 7.97
N TYR A 151 -4.36 6.28 7.90
CA TYR A 151 -5.23 6.25 9.08
C TYR A 151 -6.07 4.99 9.20
N GLY A 152 -6.56 4.42 8.11
CA GLY A 152 -7.25 3.14 8.14
C GLY A 152 -6.24 2.00 8.35
N GLY A 153 -6.32 1.29 9.45
CA GLY A 153 -5.51 0.09 9.66
C GLY A 153 -5.88 -1.00 8.64
N VAL A 154 -4.93 -1.86 8.30
CA VAL A 154 -5.14 -2.99 7.38
C VAL A 154 -5.16 -4.29 8.17
N GLU A 155 -6.24 -5.06 8.04
CA GLU A 155 -6.35 -6.41 8.60
C GLU A 155 -5.82 -7.46 7.63
N GLN A 156 -6.18 -7.31 6.35
CA GLN A 156 -5.78 -8.24 5.30
C GLN A 156 -5.41 -7.49 4.03
N LEU A 157 -4.33 -7.92 3.41
CA LEU A 157 -3.90 -7.52 2.08
C LEU A 157 -3.60 -8.77 1.26
N LEU A 158 -4.16 -8.85 0.06
CA LEU A 158 -3.79 -9.83 -0.95
C LEU A 158 -3.33 -9.08 -2.20
N ILE A 159 -2.30 -9.60 -2.84
CA ILE A 159 -1.74 -9.10 -4.09
C ILE A 159 -2.12 -10.05 -5.21
N GLY A 160 -2.84 -9.56 -6.20
CA GLY A 160 -3.24 -10.28 -7.41
C GLY A 160 -2.30 -9.96 -8.55
N LEU A 161 -1.71 -10.98 -9.14
CA LEU A 161 -0.77 -10.92 -10.26
C LEU A 161 -1.15 -11.97 -11.30
N ASP A 162 -0.61 -11.88 -12.51
CA ASP A 162 -0.73 -12.95 -13.50
C ASP A 162 -0.37 -14.30 -12.86
N ASP A 163 -1.08 -15.37 -13.20
CA ASP A 163 -0.85 -16.70 -12.66
C ASP A 163 0.54 -17.27 -13.02
N ASP A 164 1.10 -16.83 -14.16
CA ASP A 164 2.43 -17.17 -14.65
C ASP A 164 3.51 -16.14 -14.28
N ALA A 165 3.20 -15.18 -13.39
CA ALA A 165 4.14 -14.14 -13.00
C ALA A 165 5.38 -14.70 -12.31
N ALA A 166 6.55 -14.29 -12.78
CA ALA A 166 7.81 -14.58 -12.13
C ALA A 166 8.13 -13.53 -11.05
N PHE A 167 8.64 -14.02 -9.93
CA PHE A 167 9.08 -13.19 -8.80
C PHE A 167 10.60 -13.19 -8.67
N LYS A 168 11.13 -12.06 -8.20
CA LYS A 168 12.49 -11.96 -7.66
C LYS A 168 12.43 -11.25 -6.31
N THR A 169 13.42 -11.49 -5.48
CA THR A 169 13.57 -10.75 -4.22
C THR A 169 13.66 -9.24 -4.52
N PRO A 170 12.79 -8.41 -3.92
CA PRO A 170 12.92 -6.96 -4.05
C PRO A 170 14.28 -6.48 -3.51
N PRO A 171 14.88 -5.44 -4.09
CA PRO A 171 16.15 -4.91 -3.61
C PRO A 171 16.01 -4.40 -2.18
N SER A 172 17.07 -4.52 -1.39
CA SER A 172 17.19 -3.82 -0.12
C SER A 172 17.20 -2.30 -0.32
N PHE A 173 17.00 -1.55 0.74
CA PHE A 173 17.30 -0.12 0.72
C PHE A 173 18.80 0.10 0.45
N ALA A 174 19.13 1.20 -0.21
CA ALA A 174 20.53 1.57 -0.46
C ALA A 174 21.25 2.00 0.83
N GLN A 175 20.51 2.56 1.77
CA GLN A 175 21.02 2.95 3.09
C GLN A 175 20.66 1.90 4.14
N GLU A 176 21.63 1.57 4.99
CA GLU A 176 21.41 0.69 6.13
C GLU A 176 20.69 1.41 7.27
N GLY A 177 19.97 0.64 8.08
CA GLY A 177 19.25 1.14 9.25
C GLY A 177 17.82 1.53 8.96
N ARG A 178 17.19 2.12 9.98
CA ARG A 178 15.79 2.57 9.96
C ARG A 178 15.70 3.92 10.66
N VAL A 179 14.97 4.85 10.05
CA VAL A 179 14.61 6.13 10.68
C VAL A 179 13.26 5.98 11.36
N VAL A 180 13.24 6.14 12.67
CA VAL A 180 12.00 6.16 13.46
C VAL A 180 11.60 7.61 13.72
N VAL A 181 10.39 7.97 13.29
CA VAL A 181 9.85 9.33 13.48
C VAL A 181 8.67 9.27 14.44
N TYR A 182 8.75 10.03 15.51
CA TYR A 182 7.68 10.18 16.50
C TYR A 182 7.14 11.60 16.48
N GLY A 183 5.82 11.74 16.41
CA GLY A 183 5.16 13.04 16.34
C GLY A 183 3.64 12.95 16.36
N THR A 184 3.00 14.00 15.92
CA THR A 184 1.53 14.16 15.89
C THR A 184 0.93 13.73 14.54
N SER A 185 -0.29 14.21 14.24
CA SER A 185 -1.01 13.93 12.99
C SER A 185 -0.23 14.33 11.73
N ILE A 186 0.59 15.39 11.77
CA ILE A 186 1.44 15.77 10.64
C ILE A 186 2.46 14.66 10.34
N THR A 187 3.08 14.11 11.36
CA THR A 187 4.03 12.99 11.23
C THR A 187 3.34 11.72 10.72
N GLN A 188 2.09 11.48 11.12
CA GLN A 188 1.27 10.40 10.58
C GLN A 188 0.88 10.61 9.11
N GLY A 189 1.07 11.80 8.57
CA GLY A 189 0.73 12.16 7.19
C GLY A 189 -0.65 12.82 7.07
N GLY A 190 -1.12 13.46 8.13
CA GLY A 190 -2.42 14.17 8.14
C GLY A 190 -2.57 15.13 6.96
N CYS A 191 -3.72 15.03 6.28
CA CYS A 191 -4.11 15.78 5.08
C CYS A 191 -3.27 15.54 3.82
N ALA A 192 -2.38 14.53 3.79
CA ALA A 192 -1.78 14.09 2.55
C ALA A 192 -2.87 13.52 1.61
N SER A 193 -2.82 13.89 0.34
CA SER A 193 -3.83 13.50 -0.67
C SER A 193 -3.89 11.99 -0.93
N ARG A 194 -2.79 11.29 -0.72
CA ARG A 194 -2.63 9.84 -0.81
C ARG A 194 -1.43 9.39 0.03
N PRO A 195 -1.29 8.10 0.36
CA PRO A 195 -0.26 7.62 1.28
C PRO A 195 1.18 8.01 0.93
N GLY A 196 1.58 7.85 -0.32
CA GLY A 196 2.92 8.18 -0.78
C GLY A 196 3.27 9.67 -0.76
N MET A 197 2.32 10.55 -0.44
CA MET A 197 2.54 12.00 -0.29
C MET A 197 2.75 12.42 1.17
N SER A 198 2.70 11.50 2.15
CA SER A 198 3.21 11.80 3.47
C SER A 198 4.72 12.10 3.39
N TYR A 199 5.22 13.04 4.20
CA TYR A 199 6.62 13.45 4.10
C TYR A 199 7.58 12.29 4.42
N THR A 200 7.21 11.37 5.31
CA THR A 200 7.99 10.18 5.64
C THR A 200 8.15 9.26 4.43
N ASN A 201 7.06 9.01 3.68
CA ASN A 201 7.12 8.21 2.47
C ASN A 201 7.85 8.93 1.31
N LEU A 202 7.78 10.26 1.24
CA LEU A 202 8.58 11.06 0.31
C LEU A 202 10.08 10.92 0.60
N LEU A 203 10.47 11.08 1.87
CA LEU A 203 11.86 10.96 2.32
C LEU A 203 12.39 9.52 2.12
N SER A 204 11.60 8.50 2.47
CA SER A 204 11.97 7.09 2.26
C SER A 204 12.33 6.83 0.80
N ARG A 205 11.52 7.29 -0.15
CA ARG A 205 11.81 7.13 -1.58
C ARG A 205 12.99 7.97 -2.06
N ALA A 206 13.15 9.18 -1.54
CA ALA A 206 14.23 10.09 -1.96
C ALA A 206 15.60 9.67 -1.43
N LEU A 207 15.65 9.16 -0.21
CA LEU A 207 16.88 8.77 0.48
C LEU A 207 17.20 7.27 0.34
N ASP A 208 16.28 6.49 -0.20
CA ASP A 208 16.35 5.02 -0.29
C ASP A 208 16.74 4.36 1.05
N ILE A 209 16.00 4.74 2.11
CA ILE A 209 16.16 4.24 3.48
C ILE A 209 14.77 3.90 4.06
N GLU A 210 14.73 2.96 5.01
CA GLU A 210 13.49 2.62 5.73
C GLU A 210 13.11 3.71 6.74
N PHE A 211 11.81 4.10 6.73
CA PHE A 211 11.21 5.02 7.71
C PHE A 211 10.18 4.29 8.56
#